data_e656a4cbe689061f7720859662ebf058
#
_entry.id   e656a4cbe689061f7720859662ebf058
#
_cell.length_a   1.000
_cell.length_b   1.000
_cell.length_c   1.000
_cell.angle_alpha   90.00
_cell.angle_beta   90.00
_cell.angle_gamma   90.00
#
_symmetry.space_group_name_H-M   'P 1'
#
loop_
_entity.id
_entity.type
_entity.pdbx_description
1 polymer ?
#
loop_
_entity_poly.entity_id
_entity_poly.type
_entity_poly.pdbx_seq_one_letter_code
_entity_poly.pdbx_strand_id
1 'polypeptide(L)'
;MSQLFCIEKNFLVLCFHKMNFPVFPLNGAILFPNTNLPLNIFEDRYIDMVDYALSHNRLIGMIQTKKNKDLFTIGCLGKITNITETSDGRYQVNLEGINRFKVKKILDMKHKFIIIDGEELDYNSNFKKQTSELNTKLLSYFKNYLNIKKIEF
;
A
#
# COMPACT_ATOMS: atom_id res chain seq x y z
N MET A 1 -13.84 -20.17 11.23
CA MET A 1 -13.63 -20.40 12.70
C MET A 1 -12.13 -20.59 12.92
N SER A 2 -11.47 -19.62 13.38
CA SER A 2 -10.38 -19.68 14.36
C SER A 2 -9.86 -18.25 14.53
N GLN A 3 -10.61 -17.55 15.36
CA GLN A 3 -10.09 -16.46 16.16
C GLN A 3 -9.30 -17.08 17.29
N LEU A 4 -8.42 -16.29 17.78
CA LEU A 4 -8.09 -16.18 19.21
C LEU A 4 -6.68 -16.49 19.62
N PHE A 5 -6.25 -15.48 20.34
CA PHE A 5 -5.45 -15.37 21.53
C PHE A 5 -3.94 -15.23 21.33
N CYS A 6 -3.50 -13.99 21.48
CA CYS A 6 -2.25 -13.74 22.15
C CYS A 6 -2.41 -12.55 23.10
N ILE A 7 -2.85 -12.86 24.32
CA ILE A 7 -2.61 -12.01 25.49
C ILE A 7 -1.56 -12.73 26.30
N GLU A 8 -0.32 -12.29 26.21
CA GLU A 8 0.59 -12.36 27.36
C GLU A 8 1.76 -11.39 27.20
N LYS A 9 2.10 -10.85 28.34
CA LYS A 9 2.97 -9.72 28.63
C LYS A 9 4.39 -9.85 28.04
N ASN A 10 4.92 -8.73 27.52
CA ASN A 10 6.36 -8.43 27.39
C ASN A 10 7.19 -9.18 26.31
N PHE A 11 6.62 -9.50 25.17
CA PHE A 11 7.43 -9.69 23.97
C PHE A 11 6.68 -9.08 22.80
N LEU A 12 7.17 -7.95 22.28
CA LEU A 12 6.66 -7.37 21.05
C LEU A 12 7.07 -8.27 19.88
N VAL A 13 6.40 -9.40 19.76
CA VAL A 13 6.46 -10.21 18.55
C VAL A 13 5.76 -9.38 17.48
N LEU A 14 6.54 -8.83 16.59
CA LEU A 14 6.06 -8.29 15.31
C LEU A 14 5.29 -9.42 14.62
N CYS A 15 3.99 -9.48 14.85
CA CYS A 15 3.11 -10.33 14.07
C CYS A 15 3.10 -9.75 12.65
N PHE A 16 4.03 -10.20 11.82
CA PHE A 16 3.93 -10.01 10.38
C PHE A 16 2.64 -10.70 9.93
N HIS A 17 1.61 -9.91 9.70
CA HIS A 17 0.35 -10.45 9.21
C HIS A 17 0.56 -10.93 7.78
N LYS A 18 0.64 -12.24 7.64
CA LYS A 18 0.59 -12.91 6.36
C LYS A 18 -0.83 -12.73 5.81
N MET A 19 -0.96 -12.05 4.70
CA MET A 19 -2.26 -11.75 4.10
C MET A 19 -2.27 -12.11 2.61
N ASN A 20 -3.35 -12.75 2.19
CA ASN A 20 -3.62 -12.99 0.77
C ASN A 20 -4.56 -11.90 0.27
N PHE A 21 -4.15 -11.21 -0.78
CA PHE A 21 -4.97 -10.16 -1.40
C PHE A 21 -4.64 -10.03 -2.89
N PRO A 22 -5.60 -9.53 -3.68
CA PRO A 22 -5.38 -9.27 -5.09
C PRO A 22 -4.46 -8.07 -5.27
N VAL A 23 -3.66 -8.08 -6.34
CA VAL A 23 -2.81 -6.96 -6.70
C VAL A 23 -3.18 -6.38 -8.06
N PHE A 24 -3.13 -5.07 -8.14
CA PHE A 24 -3.31 -4.30 -9.36
C PHE A 24 -1.95 -3.82 -9.87
N PRO A 25 -1.39 -4.48 -10.92
CA PRO A 25 -0.14 -4.08 -11.53
C PRO A 25 -0.39 -2.89 -12.46
N LEU A 26 -0.21 -1.68 -11.94
CA LEU A 26 -0.44 -0.45 -12.68
C LEU A 26 0.85 0.38 -12.76
N ASN A 27 1.34 0.60 -13.98
CA ASN A 27 2.49 1.47 -14.22
C ASN A 27 2.05 2.94 -14.29
N GLY A 28 2.90 3.84 -13.80
CA GLY A 28 2.66 5.28 -13.88
C GLY A 28 1.81 5.86 -12.74
N ALA A 29 1.23 5.02 -11.87
CA ALA A 29 0.55 5.47 -10.65
C ALA A 29 1.18 4.83 -9.42
N ILE A 30 1.33 5.60 -8.35
CA ILE A 30 1.89 5.15 -7.07
C ILE A 30 0.93 5.54 -5.97
N LEU A 31 0.57 4.56 -5.14
CA LEU A 31 -0.17 4.79 -3.91
C LEU A 31 0.81 4.86 -2.74
N PHE A 32 0.64 5.83 -1.87
CA PHE A 32 1.38 5.94 -0.61
C PHE A 32 0.45 5.72 0.59
N PRO A 33 0.96 5.26 1.74
CA PRO A 33 0.19 5.23 2.97
C PRO A 33 -0.42 6.62 3.29
N ASN A 34 -1.66 6.63 3.78
CA ASN A 34 -2.44 7.82 4.11
C ASN A 34 -2.73 8.76 2.92
N THR A 35 -2.69 8.26 1.68
CA THR A 35 -3.11 9.00 0.50
C THR A 35 -4.25 8.30 -0.22
N ASN A 36 -4.99 9.05 -1.05
CA ASN A 36 -6.07 8.52 -1.86
C ASN A 36 -5.66 8.47 -3.33
N LEU A 37 -6.06 7.39 -4.01
CA LEU A 37 -5.86 7.20 -5.43
C LEU A 37 -7.19 6.86 -6.10
N PRO A 38 -7.76 7.78 -6.88
CA PRO A 38 -8.93 7.48 -7.69
C PRO A 38 -8.52 6.64 -8.90
N LEU A 39 -9.26 5.57 -9.16
CA LEU A 39 -9.06 4.65 -10.26
C LEU A 39 -10.32 4.54 -11.10
N ASN A 40 -10.16 4.45 -12.42
CA ASN A 40 -11.23 4.11 -13.35
C ASN A 40 -10.93 2.72 -13.92
N ILE A 41 -11.71 1.73 -13.50
CA ILE A 41 -11.53 0.32 -13.83
C ILE A 41 -12.51 -0.05 -14.94
N PHE A 42 -11.99 -0.54 -16.06
CA PHE A 42 -12.78 -0.88 -17.25
C PHE A 42 -12.39 -2.21 -17.89
N GLU A 43 -11.27 -2.80 -17.51
CA GLU A 43 -10.87 -4.13 -17.98
C GLU A 43 -11.59 -5.20 -17.16
N ASP A 44 -12.24 -6.18 -17.79
CA ASP A 44 -13.02 -7.24 -17.14
C ASP A 44 -12.26 -7.94 -16.01
N ARG A 45 -10.97 -8.25 -16.25
CA ARG A 45 -10.13 -8.89 -15.22
C ARG A 45 -9.95 -8.05 -13.96
N TYR A 46 -10.00 -6.73 -14.07
CA TYR A 46 -9.88 -5.83 -12.92
C TYR A 46 -11.22 -5.49 -12.30
N ILE A 47 -12.30 -5.57 -13.06
CA ILE A 47 -13.66 -5.60 -12.52
C ILE A 47 -13.82 -6.83 -11.63
N ASP A 48 -13.50 -8.04 -12.15
CA ASP A 48 -13.49 -9.29 -11.38
C ASP A 48 -12.62 -9.17 -10.10
N MET A 49 -11.48 -8.48 -10.18
CA MET A 49 -10.59 -8.24 -9.03
C MET A 49 -11.24 -7.35 -7.98
N VAL A 50 -11.91 -6.28 -8.38
CA VAL A 50 -12.61 -5.38 -7.46
C VAL A 50 -13.75 -6.11 -6.78
N ASP A 51 -14.55 -6.88 -7.51
CA ASP A 51 -15.64 -7.69 -6.96
C ASP A 51 -15.12 -8.72 -5.95
N TYR A 52 -14.00 -9.37 -6.29
CA TYR A 52 -13.32 -10.26 -5.34
C TYR A 52 -12.91 -9.52 -4.08
N ALA A 53 -12.29 -8.35 -4.19
CA ALA A 53 -11.88 -7.56 -3.04
C ALA A 53 -13.08 -7.12 -2.19
N LEU A 54 -14.17 -6.69 -2.81
CA LEU A 54 -15.41 -6.29 -2.11
C LEU A 54 -16.04 -7.44 -1.33
N SER A 55 -15.99 -8.66 -1.88
CA SER A 55 -16.55 -9.84 -1.23
C SER A 55 -15.69 -10.37 -0.07
N HIS A 56 -14.49 -9.84 0.12
CA HIS A 56 -13.54 -10.26 1.17
C HIS A 56 -13.27 -9.11 2.16
N ASN A 57 -12.13 -8.49 2.07
CA ASN A 57 -11.65 -7.49 3.03
C ASN A 57 -11.51 -6.08 2.46
N ARG A 58 -11.92 -5.88 1.20
CA ARG A 58 -11.83 -4.63 0.45
C ARG A 58 -10.39 -4.15 0.23
N LEU A 59 -9.41 -5.06 0.27
CA LEU A 59 -8.00 -4.74 0.12
C LEU A 59 -7.53 -5.04 -1.31
N ILE A 60 -6.76 -4.13 -1.88
CA ILE A 60 -6.07 -4.27 -3.16
C ILE A 60 -4.65 -3.75 -3.00
N GLY A 61 -3.68 -4.56 -3.42
CA GLY A 61 -2.28 -4.14 -3.47
C GLY A 61 -1.95 -3.38 -4.75
N MET A 62 -1.58 -2.11 -4.65
CA MET A 62 -1.03 -1.36 -5.78
C MET A 62 0.44 -1.67 -5.94
N ILE A 63 0.84 -2.13 -7.12
CA ILE A 63 2.22 -2.52 -7.41
C ILE A 63 2.58 -2.18 -8.86
N GLN A 64 3.83 -1.87 -9.11
CA GLN A 64 4.31 -1.63 -10.47
C GLN A 64 4.94 -2.88 -11.08
N THR A 65 5.02 -2.91 -12.40
CA THR A 65 5.70 -3.97 -13.14
C THR A 65 7.07 -3.50 -13.65
N LYS A 66 8.00 -4.42 -13.73
CA LYS A 66 9.30 -4.23 -14.36
C LYS A 66 9.18 -4.27 -15.90
N LYS A 67 10.24 -3.94 -16.61
CA LYS A 67 10.28 -3.99 -18.08
C LYS A 67 9.96 -5.38 -18.66
N ASN A 68 10.32 -6.44 -17.95
CA ASN A 68 10.03 -7.85 -18.30
C ASN A 68 8.63 -8.32 -17.87
N LYS A 69 7.75 -7.41 -17.44
CA LYS A 69 6.40 -7.66 -16.92
C LYS A 69 6.33 -8.37 -15.56
N ASP A 70 7.46 -8.67 -14.91
CA ASP A 70 7.44 -9.15 -13.52
C ASP A 70 7.01 -8.04 -12.58
N LEU A 71 6.44 -8.43 -11.44
CA LEU A 71 6.10 -7.47 -10.39
C LEU A 71 7.37 -6.96 -9.69
N PHE A 72 7.33 -5.71 -9.22
CA PHE A 72 8.25 -5.27 -8.19
C PHE A 72 7.98 -6.02 -6.89
N THR A 73 8.93 -5.99 -5.97
CA THR A 73 8.82 -6.72 -4.70
C THR A 73 8.07 -5.95 -3.62
N ILE A 74 7.92 -4.65 -3.79
CA ILE A 74 7.28 -3.76 -2.82
C ILE A 74 6.17 -3.00 -3.51
N GLY A 75 5.01 -2.94 -2.85
CA GLY A 75 3.86 -2.17 -3.25
C GLY A 75 3.21 -1.47 -2.05
N CYS A 76 2.06 -0.86 -2.27
CA CYS A 76 1.23 -0.26 -1.24
C CYS A 76 -0.13 -0.95 -1.17
N LEU A 77 -0.51 -1.39 0.02
CA LEU A 77 -1.83 -1.94 0.29
C LEU A 77 -2.83 -0.80 0.38
N GLY A 78 -3.89 -0.88 -0.40
CA GLY A 78 -4.99 0.08 -0.42
C GLY A 78 -6.29 -0.57 0.01
N LYS A 79 -7.16 0.20 0.66
CA LYS A 79 -8.53 -0.18 0.99
C LYS A 79 -9.50 0.55 0.09
N ILE A 80 -10.46 -0.15 -0.45
CA ILE A 80 -11.57 0.46 -1.21
C ILE A 80 -12.45 1.21 -0.21
N THR A 81 -12.45 2.54 -0.30
CA THR A 81 -13.27 3.43 0.54
C THR A 81 -14.56 3.80 -0.16
N ASN A 82 -14.50 3.99 -1.47
CA ASN A 82 -15.68 4.31 -2.27
C ASN A 82 -15.64 3.59 -3.61
N ILE A 83 -16.81 3.22 -4.11
CA ILE A 83 -17.01 2.62 -5.43
C ILE A 83 -18.31 3.15 -6.01
N THR A 84 -18.27 3.46 -7.30
CA THR A 84 -19.44 3.84 -8.10
C THR A 84 -19.37 3.09 -9.43
N GLU A 85 -20.42 2.36 -9.76
CA GLU A 85 -20.59 1.76 -11.06
C GLU A 85 -21.18 2.79 -12.02
N THR A 86 -20.58 2.92 -13.19
CA THR A 86 -21.07 3.82 -14.24
C THR A 86 -22.02 3.05 -15.17
N SER A 87 -22.88 3.79 -15.90
CA SER A 87 -23.88 3.19 -16.80
C SER A 87 -23.30 2.34 -17.92
N ASP A 88 -22.00 2.47 -18.22
CA ASP A 88 -21.26 1.70 -19.20
C ASP A 88 -20.49 0.50 -18.59
N GLY A 89 -20.76 0.16 -17.33
CA GLY A 89 -20.19 -1.00 -16.64
C GLY A 89 -18.76 -0.82 -16.12
N ARG A 90 -18.25 0.42 -16.06
CA ARG A 90 -16.94 0.71 -15.44
C ARG A 90 -17.11 0.95 -13.94
N TYR A 91 -16.04 0.72 -13.18
CA TYR A 91 -15.97 1.05 -11.77
C TYR A 91 -15.07 2.28 -11.55
N GLN A 92 -15.62 3.27 -10.90
CA GLN A 92 -14.85 4.36 -10.28
C GLN A 92 -14.58 3.98 -8.84
N VAL A 93 -13.33 3.71 -8.52
CA VAL A 93 -12.90 3.20 -7.21
C VAL A 93 -11.97 4.22 -6.57
N ASN A 94 -12.17 4.54 -5.30
CA ASN A 94 -11.20 5.29 -4.51
C ASN A 94 -10.46 4.34 -3.58
N LEU A 95 -9.14 4.26 -3.72
CA LEU A 95 -8.26 3.50 -2.85
C LEU A 95 -7.59 4.43 -1.85
N GLU A 96 -7.75 4.14 -0.57
CA GLU A 96 -6.98 4.74 0.51
C GLU A 96 -5.78 3.86 0.86
N GLY A 97 -4.58 4.41 0.75
CA GLY A 97 -3.35 3.70 1.09
C GLY A 97 -3.24 3.46 2.60
N ILE A 98 -3.03 2.19 2.98
CA ILE A 98 -2.91 1.78 4.38
C ILE A 98 -1.45 1.67 4.77
N ASN A 99 -0.71 0.75 4.12
CA ASN A 99 0.66 0.45 4.46
C ASN A 99 1.41 -0.13 3.26
N ARG A 100 2.73 -0.19 3.34
CA ARG A 100 3.54 -0.88 2.34
C ARG A 100 3.50 -2.38 2.59
N PHE A 101 3.62 -3.15 1.52
CA PHE A 101 3.77 -4.61 1.62
C PHE A 101 4.94 -5.09 0.77
N LYS A 102 5.46 -6.26 1.14
CA LYS A 102 6.45 -7.01 0.37
C LYS A 102 5.81 -8.28 -0.18
N VAL A 103 5.97 -8.50 -1.48
CA VAL A 103 5.54 -9.75 -2.12
C VAL A 103 6.42 -10.89 -1.62
N LYS A 104 5.81 -11.91 -1.03
CA LYS A 104 6.50 -13.17 -0.63
C LYS A 104 6.35 -14.22 -1.71
N LYS A 105 5.14 -14.38 -2.21
CA LYS A 105 4.82 -15.40 -3.20
C LYS A 105 3.62 -14.96 -4.05
N ILE A 106 3.68 -15.24 -5.33
CA ILE A 106 2.51 -15.19 -6.22
C ILE A 106 1.77 -16.51 -6.02
N LEU A 107 0.49 -16.42 -5.66
CA LEU A 107 -0.36 -17.59 -5.48
C LEU A 107 -0.88 -18.07 -6.83
N ASP A 108 -1.27 -19.35 -6.90
CA ASP A 108 -1.74 -19.96 -8.13
C ASP A 108 -2.98 -19.23 -8.68
N MET A 109 -2.94 -18.92 -9.98
CA MET A 109 -3.90 -18.01 -10.61
C MET A 109 -5.10 -18.78 -11.16
N LYS A 110 -6.04 -19.11 -10.30
CA LYS A 110 -7.38 -19.55 -10.72
C LYS A 110 -8.23 -18.39 -11.26
N HIS A 111 -7.81 -17.17 -10.96
CA HIS A 111 -8.48 -15.94 -11.36
C HIS A 111 -7.77 -15.28 -12.56
N LYS A 112 -8.47 -14.40 -13.29
CA LYS A 112 -7.89 -13.62 -14.37
C LYS A 112 -6.95 -12.50 -13.88
N PHE A 113 -6.86 -12.31 -12.56
CA PHE A 113 -6.02 -11.35 -11.86
C PHE A 113 -5.07 -12.05 -10.88
N ILE A 114 -4.08 -11.34 -10.40
CA ILE A 114 -3.01 -11.90 -9.56
C ILE A 114 -3.40 -11.77 -8.09
N ILE A 115 -3.28 -12.87 -7.35
CA ILE A 115 -3.35 -12.90 -5.89
C ILE A 115 -1.96 -13.22 -5.35
N ILE A 116 -1.53 -12.50 -4.33
CA ILE A 116 -0.25 -12.71 -3.68
C ILE A 116 -0.41 -13.08 -2.20
N ASP A 117 0.59 -13.76 -1.68
CA ASP A 117 0.91 -13.80 -0.26
C ASP A 117 1.83 -12.60 0.02
N GLY A 118 1.34 -11.64 0.75
CA GLY A 118 2.02 -10.41 1.07
C GLY A 118 2.34 -10.29 2.56
N GLU A 119 3.45 -9.64 2.86
CA GLU A 119 3.88 -9.28 4.21
C GLU A 119 3.81 -7.77 4.36
N GLU A 120 3.08 -7.31 5.35
CA GLU A 120 3.00 -5.89 5.67
C GLU A 120 4.36 -5.39 6.20
N LEU A 121 4.81 -4.24 5.70
CA LEU A 121 6.05 -3.63 6.13
C LEU A 121 5.76 -2.58 7.20
N ASP A 122 6.16 -2.87 8.43
CA ASP A 122 6.06 -1.91 9.52
C ASP A 122 7.02 -0.72 9.31
N TYR A 123 6.46 0.48 9.24
CA TYR A 123 7.22 1.72 9.09
C TYR A 123 7.90 2.17 10.40
N ASN A 124 7.51 1.60 11.54
CA ASN A 124 7.76 2.24 12.84
C ASN A 124 9.00 1.77 13.60
N SER A 125 9.63 0.64 13.25
CA SER A 125 10.59 0.03 14.17
C SER A 125 12.01 0.57 14.15
N ASN A 126 12.50 1.11 13.03
CA ASN A 126 13.89 1.60 12.95
C ASN A 126 14.05 3.08 12.51
N PHE A 127 12.98 3.71 12.03
CA PHE A 127 13.06 5.05 11.46
C PHE A 127 13.01 6.18 12.50
N LYS A 128 12.39 5.97 13.67
CA LYS A 128 12.20 7.03 14.67
C LYS A 128 13.52 7.58 15.23
N LYS A 129 14.55 6.77 15.36
CA LYS A 129 15.83 7.19 15.93
C LYS A 129 16.69 7.93 14.91
N GLN A 130 16.75 7.44 13.68
CA GLN A 130 17.51 8.07 12.60
C GLN A 130 16.86 9.36 12.06
N THR A 131 15.52 9.43 12.03
CA THR A 131 14.79 10.61 11.55
C THR A 131 14.94 11.81 12.49
N SER A 132 15.06 11.62 13.80
CA SER A 132 15.21 12.74 14.73
C SER A 132 16.52 13.50 14.52
N GLU A 133 17.63 12.79 14.33
CA GLU A 133 18.94 13.39 14.06
C GLU A 133 19.01 14.08 12.69
N LEU A 134 18.44 13.41 11.66
CA LEU A 134 18.37 13.97 10.31
C LEU A 134 17.47 15.21 10.25
N ASN A 135 16.33 15.20 10.93
CA ASN A 135 15.44 16.34 11.02
C ASN A 135 16.10 17.53 11.73
N THR A 136 16.87 17.26 12.80
CA THR A 136 17.61 18.33 13.49
C THR A 136 18.68 18.94 12.58
N LYS A 137 19.42 18.12 11.84
CA LYS A 137 20.40 18.59 10.86
C LYS A 137 19.72 19.37 9.72
N LEU A 138 18.63 18.85 9.17
CA LEU A 138 17.88 19.51 8.10
C LEU A 138 17.38 20.89 8.56
N LEU A 139 16.80 20.96 9.75
CA LEU A 139 16.34 22.24 10.33
C LEU A 139 17.47 23.23 10.56
N SER A 140 18.65 22.76 10.98
CA SER A 140 19.82 23.63 11.13
C SER A 140 20.32 24.20 9.80
N TYR A 141 20.39 23.36 8.76
CA TYR A 141 20.75 23.81 7.41
C TYR A 141 19.71 24.77 6.83
N PHE A 142 18.43 24.50 7.06
CA PHE A 142 17.36 25.37 6.61
C PHE A 142 17.42 26.76 7.30
N LYS A 143 17.63 26.81 8.61
CA LYS A 143 17.84 28.06 9.35
C LYS A 143 19.03 28.83 8.82
N ASN A 144 20.16 28.16 8.58
CA ASN A 144 21.34 28.80 8.01
C ASN A 144 21.07 29.36 6.60
N TYR A 145 20.34 28.61 5.76
CA TYR A 145 19.94 29.10 4.44
C TYR A 145 19.08 30.36 4.52
N LEU A 146 18.09 30.39 5.42
CA LEU A 146 17.23 31.56 5.63
C LEU A 146 18.05 32.78 6.09
N ASN A 147 18.98 32.60 7.02
CA ASN A 147 19.86 33.66 7.50
C ASN A 147 20.73 34.23 6.36
N ILE A 148 21.29 33.36 5.51
CA ILE A 148 22.10 33.79 4.35
C ILE A 148 21.23 34.59 3.37
N LYS A 149 19.99 34.19 3.16
CA LYS A 149 19.06 34.85 2.25
C LYS A 149 18.34 36.05 2.85
N LYS A 150 18.55 36.34 4.14
CA LYS A 150 17.85 37.40 4.89
C LYS A 150 16.33 37.33 4.78
N ILE A 151 15.80 36.12 4.80
CA ILE A 151 14.35 35.85 4.78
C ILE A 151 13.91 35.73 6.25
N GLU A 152 13.09 36.66 6.71
CA GLU A 152 12.43 36.59 8.02
C GLU A 152 11.10 35.83 7.88
N PHE A 153 10.81 34.97 8.87
CA PHE A 153 9.54 34.26 9.03
C PHE A 153 8.74 34.83 10.16
#